data_fac9b84adcf6baf7317e7c78bc962503
#
_entry.id   fac9b84adcf6baf7317e7c78bc962503
#
_cell.length_a   1.000
_cell.length_b   1.000
_cell.length_c   1.000
_cell.angle_alpha   90.00
_cell.angle_beta   90.00
_cell.angle_gamma   90.00
#
_symmetry.space_group_name_H-M   'P 1'
#
loop_
_entity.id
_entity.type
_entity.pdbx_description
1 polymer ?
#
loop_
_entity_poly.entity_id
_entity_poly.type
_entity_poly.pdbx_seq_one_letter_code
_entity_poly.pdbx_strand_id
1 'polypeptide(L)'
;MNASTSTGTAVPTTPRLTSLSHGGGCGCKIAPGVLSELLAKSNLPKQFFPDLLVGTETADDAAVYKINDEQAIVATTDFFMPIVDDPYDFGRIAATNALSDIYAMGGTPLMALAIVGMPINMLPHDVIAKILEGGESVCRDAGIPLAGGHSIDSVEPIYGLVGIGIVNPKQMKRNADAKAGDVLILGKPLGVGILSAALKKNLLDEAGYAAMISATTQLNRPGADLSKLDGVHALTDVTGFGLLGHALELARGAQLSAHIDSAHLPVLPDVQSLAEQGIFTGASGRNWASYGEHIQIDSSVSDARKALLTDPQTSGGLLVSCAADAAEQVLKVFADSGFGEAAVIGHMESGEAKVFVR
;
A
#
# COMPACT_ATOMS: atom_id res chain seq x y z
N MET A 1 3.53 60.78 28.99
CA MET A 1 2.79 59.51 29.04
C MET A 1 2.99 58.85 27.71
N ASN A 2 3.99 57.94 27.59
CA ASN A 2 4.25 57.19 26.38
C ASN A 2 3.62 55.80 26.54
N ALA A 3 2.59 55.55 25.77
CA ALA A 3 2.01 54.22 25.66
C ALA A 3 2.87 53.40 24.67
N SER A 4 3.61 52.43 25.19
CA SER A 4 4.35 51.43 24.44
C SER A 4 3.34 50.37 23.99
N THR A 5 2.99 50.36 22.70
CA THR A 5 2.25 49.29 22.07
C THR A 5 3.21 48.14 21.77
N SER A 6 3.17 47.11 22.59
CA SER A 6 3.84 45.83 22.28
C SER A 6 3.05 45.12 21.16
N THR A 7 3.55 45.19 19.94
CA THR A 7 3.11 44.31 18.86
C THR A 7 3.69 42.91 19.14
N GLY A 8 2.88 42.08 19.79
CA GLY A 8 3.18 40.63 19.87
C GLY A 8 3.17 40.03 18.45
N THR A 9 4.36 39.75 17.92
CA THR A 9 4.49 38.94 16.70
C THR A 9 4.01 37.54 17.05
N ALA A 10 2.82 37.19 16.54
CA ALA A 10 2.36 35.80 16.59
C ALA A 10 3.41 34.94 15.90
N VAL A 11 3.98 33.96 16.64
CA VAL A 11 4.86 32.94 16.06
C VAL A 11 4.06 32.24 14.97
N PRO A 12 4.54 32.20 13.72
CA PRO A 12 3.84 31.50 12.65
C PRO A 12 3.69 30.02 13.06
N THR A 13 2.46 29.57 13.25
CA THR A 13 2.21 28.15 13.52
C THR A 13 2.52 27.36 12.25
N THR A 14 3.43 26.38 12.34
CA THR A 14 3.71 25.46 11.24
C THR A 14 2.40 24.81 10.77
N PRO A 15 2.06 24.89 9.48
CA PRO A 15 0.82 24.28 8.98
C PRO A 15 0.87 22.77 9.13
N ARG A 16 -0.29 22.17 9.40
CA ARG A 16 -0.43 20.71 9.40
C ARG A 16 -0.15 20.17 7.99
N LEU A 17 0.68 19.12 7.86
CA LEU A 17 1.01 18.52 6.56
C LEU A 17 -0.24 18.07 5.81
N THR A 18 -1.18 17.41 6.51
CA THR A 18 -2.44 16.92 5.93
C THR A 18 -3.37 18.04 5.46
N SER A 19 -3.18 19.29 5.92
CA SER A 19 -3.95 20.44 5.45
C SER A 19 -3.40 21.07 4.17
N LEU A 20 -2.18 20.71 3.78
CA LEU A 20 -1.51 21.21 2.57
C LEU A 20 -1.80 20.35 1.33
N SER A 21 -2.63 19.32 1.44
CA SER A 21 -2.91 18.40 0.34
C SER A 21 -4.40 18.07 0.24
N HIS A 22 -4.89 17.88 -0.99
CA HIS A 22 -6.28 17.49 -1.26
C HIS A 22 -6.56 16.01 -0.99
N GLY A 23 -5.53 15.17 -0.92
CA GLY A 23 -5.59 13.74 -0.62
C GLY A 23 -4.52 13.34 0.39
N GLY A 24 -4.30 12.05 0.57
CA GLY A 24 -3.24 11.56 1.43
C GLY A 24 -3.03 10.05 1.27
N GLY A 25 -1.79 9.58 1.48
CA GLY A 25 -1.41 8.19 1.33
C GLY A 25 -1.80 7.61 -0.03
N CYS A 26 -1.93 6.30 -0.11
CA CYS A 26 -2.33 5.61 -1.34
C CYS A 26 -3.75 5.95 -1.81
N GLY A 27 -4.59 6.59 -0.99
CA GLY A 27 -5.90 7.10 -1.40
C GLY A 27 -5.85 8.27 -2.39
N CYS A 28 -4.68 8.86 -2.67
CA CYS A 28 -4.50 9.89 -3.70
C CYS A 28 -4.21 9.32 -5.11
N LYS A 29 -4.03 8.01 -5.25
CA LYS A 29 -3.81 7.36 -6.56
C LYS A 29 -4.99 7.65 -7.51
N ILE A 30 -4.69 7.78 -8.80
CA ILE A 30 -5.71 7.86 -9.85
C ILE A 30 -6.52 6.57 -9.84
N ALA A 31 -7.85 6.69 -9.86
CA ALA A 31 -8.72 5.54 -9.84
C ALA A 31 -8.43 4.60 -11.03
N PRO A 32 -8.46 3.25 -10.85
CA PRO A 32 -8.06 2.28 -11.87
C PRO A 32 -8.77 2.47 -13.21
N GLY A 33 -10.06 2.74 -13.20
CA GLY A 33 -10.84 2.98 -14.42
C GLY A 33 -10.36 4.20 -15.20
N VAL A 34 -10.04 5.30 -14.50
CA VAL A 34 -9.51 6.53 -15.11
C VAL A 34 -8.12 6.28 -15.69
N LEU A 35 -7.24 5.59 -14.94
CA LEU A 35 -5.90 5.27 -15.41
C LEU A 35 -5.94 4.40 -16.67
N SER A 36 -6.81 3.38 -16.70
CA SER A 36 -7.00 2.52 -17.87
C SER A 36 -7.46 3.32 -19.10
N GLU A 37 -8.36 4.28 -18.93
CA GLU A 37 -8.81 5.17 -19.99
C GLU A 37 -7.67 6.05 -20.54
N LEU A 38 -6.86 6.63 -19.64
CA LEU A 38 -5.69 7.44 -20.01
C LEU A 38 -4.66 6.63 -20.81
N LEU A 39 -4.34 5.41 -20.34
CA LEU A 39 -3.41 4.51 -21.02
C LEU A 39 -3.95 4.07 -22.38
N ALA A 40 -5.24 3.77 -22.50
CA ALA A 40 -5.87 3.44 -23.77
C ALA A 40 -5.78 4.58 -24.81
N LYS A 41 -5.84 5.84 -24.34
CA LYS A 41 -5.70 7.03 -25.20
C LYS A 41 -4.26 7.35 -25.61
N SER A 42 -3.27 6.78 -24.93
CA SER A 42 -1.86 7.12 -25.17
C SER A 42 -1.26 6.55 -26.44
N ASN A 43 -1.95 5.64 -27.14
CA ASN A 43 -1.50 4.98 -28.39
C ASN A 43 -0.05 4.46 -28.35
N LEU A 44 0.43 4.05 -27.15
CA LEU A 44 1.77 3.51 -27.01
C LEU A 44 1.87 2.18 -27.76
N PRO A 45 2.85 2.02 -28.67
CA PRO A 45 3.06 0.75 -29.32
C PRO A 45 3.45 -0.30 -28.29
N LYS A 46 2.78 -1.46 -28.33
CA LYS A 46 3.18 -2.61 -27.50
C LYS A 46 4.46 -3.19 -28.11
N GLN A 47 5.60 -2.82 -27.54
CA GLN A 47 6.89 -3.37 -27.92
C GLN A 47 7.23 -4.53 -27.01
N PHE A 48 7.56 -5.68 -27.59
CA PHE A 48 7.98 -6.86 -26.84
C PHE A 48 9.47 -6.77 -26.48
N PHE A 49 9.77 -6.92 -25.20
CA PHE A 49 11.12 -6.99 -24.68
C PHE A 49 11.27 -8.36 -23.99
N PRO A 50 12.06 -9.29 -24.51
CA PRO A 50 12.12 -10.68 -24.00
C PRO A 50 12.65 -10.78 -22.57
N ASP A 51 13.45 -9.82 -22.10
CA ASP A 51 14.00 -9.79 -20.75
C ASP A 51 13.11 -9.02 -19.75
N LEU A 52 12.05 -8.35 -20.20
CA LEU A 52 11.03 -7.77 -19.33
C LEU A 52 10.03 -8.87 -18.95
N LEU A 53 10.23 -9.46 -17.75
CA LEU A 53 9.43 -10.59 -17.27
C LEU A 53 8.06 -10.15 -16.75
N VAL A 54 8.01 -8.95 -16.15
CA VAL A 54 6.78 -8.31 -15.65
C VAL A 54 6.81 -6.84 -16.07
N GLY A 55 5.75 -6.41 -16.74
CA GLY A 55 5.56 -5.04 -17.21
C GLY A 55 4.20 -4.49 -16.78
N THR A 56 3.47 -3.88 -17.71
CA THR A 56 2.17 -3.22 -17.41
C THR A 56 0.96 -4.10 -17.75
N GLU A 57 1.18 -5.35 -18.14
CA GLU A 57 0.12 -6.21 -18.71
C GLU A 57 -0.78 -6.83 -17.66
N THR A 58 -0.24 -7.17 -16.49
CA THR A 58 -0.90 -7.95 -15.44
C THR A 58 -1.18 -7.20 -14.16
N ALA A 59 -0.87 -5.88 -14.14
CA ALA A 59 -1.05 -5.01 -12.98
C ALA A 59 -0.39 -5.59 -11.70
N ASP A 60 0.81 -6.17 -11.87
CA ASP A 60 1.65 -6.59 -10.75
C ASP A 60 2.29 -5.37 -10.06
N ASP A 61 2.79 -5.56 -8.85
CA ASP A 61 3.25 -4.48 -7.96
C ASP A 61 4.49 -3.73 -8.49
N ALA A 62 5.39 -4.43 -9.22
CA ALA A 62 6.60 -3.81 -9.77
C ALA A 62 6.99 -4.40 -11.14
N ALA A 63 7.80 -3.64 -11.88
CA ALA A 63 8.45 -4.14 -13.08
C ALA A 63 9.59 -5.10 -12.73
N VAL A 64 9.72 -6.20 -13.49
CA VAL A 64 10.81 -7.18 -13.32
C VAL A 64 11.56 -7.37 -14.62
N TYR A 65 12.86 -7.04 -14.60
CA TYR A 65 13.74 -7.16 -15.76
C TYR A 65 14.85 -8.18 -15.52
N LYS A 66 14.91 -9.20 -16.37
CA LYS A 66 15.87 -10.30 -16.28
C LYS A 66 17.29 -9.84 -16.62
N ILE A 67 18.26 -10.16 -15.77
CA ILE A 67 19.67 -9.95 -16.01
C ILE A 67 20.33 -11.27 -16.46
N ASN A 68 20.00 -12.37 -15.80
CA ASN A 68 20.43 -13.71 -16.13
C ASN A 68 19.41 -14.74 -15.55
N ASP A 69 19.73 -16.03 -15.63
CA ASP A 69 18.81 -17.08 -15.20
C ASP A 69 18.61 -17.19 -13.67
N GLU A 70 19.40 -16.47 -12.88
CA GLU A 70 19.33 -16.48 -11.41
C GLU A 70 18.96 -15.10 -10.83
N GLN A 71 19.02 -14.03 -11.63
CA GLN A 71 18.84 -12.67 -11.16
C GLN A 71 17.97 -11.84 -12.11
N ALA A 72 17.01 -11.15 -11.53
CA ALA A 72 16.25 -10.10 -12.18
C ALA A 72 16.18 -8.87 -11.28
N ILE A 73 16.19 -7.68 -11.87
CA ILE A 73 15.93 -6.42 -11.17
C ILE A 73 14.43 -6.26 -10.97
N VAL A 74 14.05 -5.90 -9.76
CA VAL A 74 12.71 -5.40 -9.41
C VAL A 74 12.81 -3.89 -9.29
N ALA A 75 11.96 -3.15 -10.01
CA ALA A 75 11.95 -1.69 -9.99
C ALA A 75 10.52 -1.17 -9.81
N THR A 76 10.32 -0.34 -8.81
CA THR A 76 9.05 0.31 -8.49
C THR A 76 9.21 1.78 -8.20
N THR A 77 8.10 2.51 -8.26
CA THR A 77 8.04 3.93 -7.87
C THR A 77 6.71 4.16 -7.17
N ASP A 78 6.77 4.51 -5.90
CA ASP A 78 5.58 4.91 -5.14
C ASP A 78 5.85 6.17 -4.32
N PHE A 79 4.91 7.12 -4.42
CA PHE A 79 4.95 8.41 -3.74
C PHE A 79 3.54 8.93 -3.55
N PHE A 80 3.33 9.72 -2.51
CA PHE A 80 2.03 10.28 -2.20
C PHE A 80 2.10 11.54 -1.32
N MET A 81 0.95 12.15 -1.12
CA MET A 81 0.75 13.29 -0.23
C MET A 81 0.60 12.82 1.23
N PRO A 82 0.85 13.70 2.23
CA PRO A 82 0.82 13.33 3.64
C PRO A 82 -0.48 12.68 4.10
N ILE A 83 -0.34 11.57 4.82
CA ILE A 83 -1.42 10.83 5.49
C ILE A 83 -1.46 11.17 6.99
N VAL A 84 -0.36 11.67 7.54
CA VAL A 84 -0.19 12.11 8.93
C VAL A 84 0.45 13.49 8.98
N ASP A 85 0.35 14.17 10.13
CA ASP A 85 0.92 15.50 10.33
C ASP A 85 2.36 15.48 10.85
N ASP A 86 2.77 14.40 11.54
CA ASP A 86 4.17 14.23 11.94
C ASP A 86 5.05 13.99 10.71
N PRO A 87 6.07 14.85 10.46
CA PRO A 87 6.88 14.75 9.26
C PRO A 87 7.79 13.52 9.23
N TYR A 88 8.29 13.07 10.38
CA TYR A 88 9.13 11.88 10.45
C TYR A 88 8.32 10.62 10.16
N ASP A 89 7.12 10.51 10.73
CA ASP A 89 6.22 9.40 10.45
C ASP A 89 5.73 9.39 9.01
N PHE A 90 5.44 10.57 8.41
CA PHE A 90 5.11 10.65 6.99
C PHE A 90 6.24 10.08 6.13
N GLY A 91 7.49 10.46 6.40
CA GLY A 91 8.66 9.93 5.71
C GLY A 91 8.80 8.40 5.85
N ARG A 92 8.60 7.87 7.07
CA ARG A 92 8.64 6.43 7.34
C ARG A 92 7.57 5.67 6.56
N ILE A 93 6.33 6.13 6.62
CA ILE A 93 5.20 5.50 5.93
C ILE A 93 5.43 5.45 4.43
N ALA A 94 5.87 6.57 3.84
CA ALA A 94 6.11 6.66 2.40
C ALA A 94 7.24 5.71 1.94
N ALA A 95 8.32 5.63 2.69
CA ALA A 95 9.41 4.72 2.39
C ALA A 95 9.03 3.24 2.55
N THR A 96 8.28 2.91 3.62
CA THR A 96 7.79 1.55 3.86
C THR A 96 6.85 1.09 2.74
N ASN A 97 5.96 1.98 2.29
CA ASN A 97 5.04 1.70 1.19
C ASN A 97 5.80 1.45 -0.12
N ALA A 98 6.76 2.31 -0.48
CA ALA A 98 7.51 2.16 -1.72
C ALA A 98 8.39 0.89 -1.78
N LEU A 99 8.90 0.42 -0.64
CA LEU A 99 9.68 -0.82 -0.58
C LEU A 99 8.79 -2.07 -0.56
N SER A 100 7.50 -1.92 -0.27
CA SER A 100 6.54 -3.03 -0.17
C SER A 100 6.40 -3.79 -1.48
N ASP A 101 6.32 -3.08 -2.63
CA ASP A 101 6.20 -3.67 -3.95
C ASP A 101 7.34 -4.67 -4.25
N ILE A 102 8.57 -4.36 -3.80
CA ILE A 102 9.72 -5.26 -3.99
C ILE A 102 9.49 -6.57 -3.24
N TYR A 103 9.02 -6.50 -1.99
CA TYR A 103 8.70 -7.67 -1.19
C TYR A 103 7.49 -8.44 -1.75
N ALA A 104 6.49 -7.74 -2.29
CA ALA A 104 5.32 -8.36 -2.93
C ALA A 104 5.71 -9.16 -4.18
N MET A 105 6.74 -8.72 -4.92
CA MET A 105 7.32 -9.51 -6.01
C MET A 105 8.24 -10.66 -5.54
N GLY A 106 8.37 -10.88 -4.22
CA GLY A 106 9.28 -11.88 -3.65
C GLY A 106 10.75 -11.46 -3.66
N GLY A 107 11.02 -10.19 -3.94
CA GLY A 107 12.36 -9.63 -4.05
C GLY A 107 12.94 -9.15 -2.71
N THR A 108 14.22 -8.79 -2.77
CA THR A 108 14.96 -8.14 -1.68
C THR A 108 15.41 -6.77 -2.15
N PRO A 109 15.10 -5.67 -1.42
CA PRO A 109 15.58 -4.33 -1.77
C PRO A 109 17.11 -4.25 -1.79
N LEU A 110 17.65 -3.46 -2.71
CA LEU A 110 19.09 -3.19 -2.84
C LEU A 110 19.44 -1.75 -2.53
N MET A 111 18.64 -0.80 -2.98
CA MET A 111 18.79 0.63 -2.76
C MET A 111 17.50 1.37 -3.07
N ALA A 112 17.43 2.63 -2.65
CA ALA A 112 16.33 3.52 -2.98
C ALA A 112 16.82 4.90 -3.44
N LEU A 113 15.97 5.61 -4.21
CA LEU A 113 16.13 7.01 -4.59
C LEU A 113 14.92 7.80 -4.14
N ALA A 114 15.11 8.95 -3.47
CA ALA A 114 14.03 9.77 -2.97
C ALA A 114 13.35 10.58 -4.09
N ILE A 115 12.02 10.65 -4.03
CA ILE A 115 11.20 11.59 -4.80
C ILE A 115 10.67 12.61 -3.81
N VAL A 116 11.01 13.89 -4.00
CA VAL A 116 10.71 14.98 -3.06
C VAL A 116 10.06 16.13 -3.81
N GLY A 117 8.79 16.39 -3.57
CA GLY A 117 8.09 17.59 -3.99
C GLY A 117 7.61 18.34 -2.75
N MET A 118 8.09 19.57 -2.51
CA MET A 118 7.76 20.30 -1.28
C MET A 118 7.44 21.76 -1.57
N PRO A 119 6.40 22.33 -0.92
CA PRO A 119 6.10 23.76 -1.01
C PRO A 119 7.07 24.54 -0.11
N ILE A 120 8.28 24.83 -0.63
CA ILE A 120 9.42 25.36 0.14
C ILE A 120 9.15 26.75 0.75
N ASN A 121 8.15 27.49 0.22
CA ASN A 121 7.74 28.78 0.76
C ASN A 121 6.69 28.66 1.88
N MET A 122 6.15 27.46 2.12
CA MET A 122 5.10 27.17 3.11
C MET A 122 5.59 26.28 4.25
N LEU A 123 6.50 25.36 3.96
CA LEU A 123 7.07 24.43 4.94
C LEU A 123 8.46 24.87 5.39
N PRO A 124 8.71 24.95 6.71
CA PRO A 124 10.05 25.15 7.25
C PRO A 124 10.99 24.03 6.78
N HIS A 125 12.27 24.36 6.55
CA HIS A 125 13.27 23.42 6.06
C HIS A 125 13.54 22.26 7.05
N ASP A 126 13.40 22.50 8.35
CA ASP A 126 13.53 21.46 9.38
C ASP A 126 12.40 20.44 9.32
N VAL A 127 11.18 20.83 8.94
CA VAL A 127 10.05 19.92 8.68
C VAL A 127 10.36 19.04 7.48
N ILE A 128 10.86 19.61 6.38
CA ILE A 128 11.27 18.85 5.20
C ILE A 128 12.40 17.87 5.54
N ALA A 129 13.41 18.32 6.30
CA ALA A 129 14.50 17.47 6.75
C ALA A 129 14.00 16.27 7.58
N LYS A 130 12.99 16.46 8.44
CA LYS A 130 12.38 15.36 9.22
C LYS A 130 11.69 14.33 8.34
N ILE A 131 11.05 14.72 7.24
CA ILE A 131 10.47 13.78 6.27
C ILE A 131 11.57 12.91 5.66
N LEU A 132 12.68 13.52 5.23
CA LEU A 132 13.82 12.80 4.68
C LEU A 132 14.47 11.85 5.69
N GLU A 133 14.67 12.30 6.95
CA GLU A 133 15.17 11.47 8.05
C GLU A 133 14.28 10.24 8.29
N GLY A 134 12.95 10.43 8.24
CA GLY A 134 11.97 9.33 8.36
C GLY A 134 12.14 8.29 7.26
N GLY A 135 12.25 8.73 6.01
CA GLY A 135 12.47 7.83 4.87
C GLY A 135 13.80 7.10 4.93
N GLU A 136 14.89 7.82 5.29
CA GLU A 136 16.21 7.21 5.46
C GLU A 136 16.23 6.16 6.57
N SER A 137 15.51 6.40 7.68
CA SER A 137 15.43 5.43 8.78
C SER A 137 14.89 4.08 8.34
N VAL A 138 13.86 4.07 7.49
CA VAL A 138 13.27 2.85 6.93
C VAL A 138 14.21 2.16 5.95
N CYS A 139 14.92 2.91 5.10
CA CYS A 139 15.94 2.34 4.22
C CYS A 139 17.05 1.66 5.04
N ARG A 140 17.53 2.30 6.11
CA ARG A 140 18.50 1.73 7.04
C ARG A 140 17.98 0.47 7.72
N ASP A 141 16.72 0.47 8.19
CA ASP A 141 16.08 -0.71 8.77
C ASP A 141 15.95 -1.84 7.74
N ALA A 142 15.67 -1.52 6.47
CA ALA A 142 15.68 -2.49 5.38
C ALA A 142 17.10 -2.98 5.00
N GLY A 143 18.16 -2.37 5.55
CA GLY A 143 19.55 -2.70 5.26
C GLY A 143 20.05 -2.16 3.92
N ILE A 144 19.44 -1.11 3.39
CA ILE A 144 19.77 -0.52 2.09
C ILE A 144 20.14 0.97 2.19
N PRO A 145 20.96 1.49 1.28
CA PRO A 145 21.23 2.93 1.19
C PRO A 145 20.05 3.68 0.52
N LEU A 146 19.77 4.89 1.01
CA LEU A 146 19.11 5.92 0.24
C LEU A 146 20.19 6.62 -0.60
N ALA A 147 20.29 6.29 -1.89
CA ALA A 147 21.46 6.57 -2.73
C ALA A 147 21.36 7.89 -3.53
N GLY A 148 20.37 8.74 -3.21
CA GLY A 148 20.12 10.01 -3.88
C GLY A 148 18.64 10.19 -4.20
N GLY A 149 18.35 10.91 -5.28
CA GLY A 149 16.96 11.16 -5.69
C GLY A 149 16.81 12.46 -6.48
N HIS A 150 15.57 12.95 -6.54
CA HIS A 150 15.22 14.20 -7.20
C HIS A 150 14.28 15.04 -6.34
N SER A 151 14.46 16.37 -6.34
CA SER A 151 13.62 17.29 -5.58
C SER A 151 13.14 18.45 -6.43
N ILE A 152 11.88 18.84 -6.20
CA ILE A 152 11.25 19.99 -6.86
C ILE A 152 10.49 20.85 -5.85
N ASP A 153 10.35 22.14 -6.15
CA ASP A 153 9.34 22.98 -5.52
C ASP A 153 7.96 22.61 -6.09
N SER A 154 7.00 22.32 -5.23
CA SER A 154 5.66 21.89 -5.63
C SER A 154 4.58 22.56 -4.78
N VAL A 155 3.34 22.57 -5.28
CA VAL A 155 2.20 23.19 -4.57
C VAL A 155 1.79 22.39 -3.34
N GLU A 156 1.90 21.07 -3.42
CA GLU A 156 1.54 20.14 -2.34
C GLU A 156 2.76 19.30 -1.94
N PRO A 157 2.90 18.94 -0.65
CA PRO A 157 3.98 18.05 -0.23
C PRO A 157 3.78 16.66 -0.82
N ILE A 158 4.83 16.14 -1.45
CA ILE A 158 4.89 14.80 -2.04
C ILE A 158 6.21 14.17 -1.61
N TYR A 159 6.16 12.95 -1.09
CA TYR A 159 7.33 12.17 -0.77
C TYR A 159 7.11 10.69 -1.09
N GLY A 160 8.16 10.05 -1.53
CA GLY A 160 8.22 8.62 -1.78
C GLY A 160 9.56 8.20 -2.32
N LEU A 161 9.65 6.98 -2.80
CA LEU A 161 10.90 6.40 -3.29
C LEU A 161 10.71 5.75 -4.67
N VAL A 162 11.79 5.73 -5.43
CA VAL A 162 12.06 4.67 -6.39
C VAL A 162 12.76 3.56 -5.63
N GLY A 163 12.17 2.37 -5.59
CA GLY A 163 12.75 1.17 -5.01
C GLY A 163 13.41 0.30 -6.08
N ILE A 164 14.65 -0.10 -5.83
CA ILE A 164 15.37 -1.06 -6.67
C ILE A 164 15.70 -2.28 -5.83
N GLY A 165 15.29 -3.46 -6.30
CA GLY A 165 15.53 -4.73 -5.65
C GLY A 165 16.03 -5.81 -6.61
N ILE A 166 16.20 -6.99 -6.08
CA ILE A 166 16.62 -8.17 -6.83
C ILE A 166 15.73 -9.36 -6.45
N VAL A 167 15.42 -10.19 -7.43
CA VAL A 167 14.67 -11.44 -7.24
C VAL A 167 15.26 -12.55 -8.11
N ASN A 168 15.15 -13.77 -7.68
CA ASN A 168 15.39 -14.92 -8.56
C ASN A 168 14.18 -15.06 -9.51
N PRO A 169 14.38 -15.05 -10.85
CA PRO A 169 13.26 -15.17 -11.81
C PRO A 169 12.34 -16.37 -11.59
N LYS A 170 12.87 -17.45 -11.00
CA LYS A 170 12.12 -18.69 -10.72
C LYS A 170 11.30 -18.61 -9.41
N GLN A 171 11.56 -17.59 -8.58
CA GLN A 171 10.92 -17.40 -7.27
C GLN A 171 10.04 -16.15 -7.22
N MET A 172 10.08 -15.30 -8.26
CA MET A 172 9.19 -14.15 -8.30
C MET A 172 7.73 -14.59 -8.25
N LYS A 173 6.87 -13.77 -7.64
CA LYS A 173 5.44 -14.04 -7.49
C LYS A 173 4.66 -13.01 -8.28
N ARG A 174 3.62 -13.46 -8.98
CA ARG A 174 2.77 -12.60 -9.82
C ARG A 174 1.31 -12.87 -9.50
N ASN A 175 0.47 -11.89 -9.72
CA ASN A 175 -0.99 -12.02 -9.58
C ASN A 175 -1.56 -13.17 -10.43
N ALA A 176 -1.00 -13.40 -11.60
CA ALA A 176 -1.45 -14.43 -12.54
C ALA A 176 -1.16 -15.89 -12.10
N ASP A 177 -0.34 -16.08 -11.10
CA ASP A 177 0.14 -17.42 -10.71
C ASP A 177 -0.70 -18.09 -9.60
N ALA A 178 -1.75 -17.39 -9.08
CA ALA A 178 -2.70 -17.98 -8.12
C ALA A 178 -3.43 -19.20 -8.71
N LYS A 179 -3.77 -20.16 -7.87
CA LYS A 179 -4.39 -21.44 -8.30
C LYS A 179 -5.73 -21.68 -7.64
N ALA A 180 -6.61 -22.39 -8.33
CA ALA A 180 -7.86 -22.86 -7.74
C ALA A 180 -7.57 -23.81 -6.57
N GLY A 181 -8.24 -23.59 -5.44
CA GLY A 181 -7.99 -24.32 -4.19
C GLY A 181 -6.98 -23.65 -3.26
N ASP A 182 -6.32 -22.56 -3.69
CA ASP A 182 -5.48 -21.77 -2.81
C ASP A 182 -6.30 -21.14 -1.71
N VAL A 183 -5.70 -20.97 -0.53
CA VAL A 183 -6.21 -20.08 0.53
C VAL A 183 -5.60 -18.70 0.38
N LEU A 184 -6.36 -17.69 0.79
CA LEU A 184 -5.92 -16.29 0.83
C LEU A 184 -5.58 -15.91 2.26
N ILE A 185 -4.36 -15.40 2.47
CA ILE A 185 -3.86 -14.95 3.77
C ILE A 185 -3.49 -13.48 3.68
N LEU A 186 -4.00 -12.67 4.62
CA LEU A 186 -3.69 -11.25 4.74
C LEU A 186 -2.69 -11.02 5.88
N GLY A 187 -1.57 -10.35 5.59
CA GLY A 187 -0.45 -10.20 6.53
C GLY A 187 -0.62 -9.08 7.57
N LYS A 188 -1.38 -8.02 7.29
CA LYS A 188 -1.62 -6.92 8.23
C LYS A 188 -3.11 -6.60 8.34
N PRO A 189 -3.54 -6.03 9.49
CA PRO A 189 -4.92 -5.59 9.66
C PRO A 189 -5.28 -4.42 8.74
N LEU A 190 -6.57 -4.35 8.38
CA LEU A 190 -7.16 -3.30 7.55
C LEU A 190 -7.62 -2.09 8.39
N GLY A 191 -7.77 -0.94 7.73
CA GLY A 191 -8.42 0.24 8.28
C GLY A 191 -7.57 1.50 8.29
N VAL A 192 -6.40 1.49 7.65
CA VAL A 192 -5.48 2.64 7.60
C VAL A 192 -6.16 3.88 7.02
N GLY A 193 -6.94 3.75 5.95
CA GLY A 193 -7.65 4.88 5.35
C GLY A 193 -8.72 5.46 6.30
N ILE A 194 -9.46 4.60 6.99
CA ILE A 194 -10.47 5.01 7.98
C ILE A 194 -9.80 5.76 9.14
N LEU A 195 -8.69 5.24 9.70
CA LEU A 195 -7.94 5.93 10.76
C LEU A 195 -7.36 7.26 10.27
N SER A 196 -6.85 7.33 9.05
CA SER A 196 -6.35 8.60 8.48
C SER A 196 -7.48 9.64 8.28
N ALA A 197 -8.67 9.19 7.90
CA ALA A 197 -9.83 10.06 7.81
C ALA A 197 -10.28 10.57 9.19
N ALA A 198 -10.21 9.72 10.23
CA ALA A 198 -10.44 10.12 11.61
C ALA A 198 -9.39 11.11 12.11
N LEU A 199 -8.10 10.90 11.79
CA LEU A 199 -7.02 11.83 12.12
C LEU A 199 -7.26 13.21 11.50
N LYS A 200 -7.61 13.27 10.23
CA LYS A 200 -7.89 14.54 9.51
C LYS A 200 -9.04 15.30 10.13
N LYS A 201 -10.01 14.60 10.74
CA LYS A 201 -11.17 15.16 11.45
C LYS A 201 -10.91 15.42 12.95
N ASN A 202 -9.71 15.17 13.46
CA ASN A 202 -9.33 15.24 14.88
C ASN A 202 -10.19 14.31 15.78
N LEU A 203 -10.54 13.13 15.28
CA LEU A 203 -11.32 12.11 15.98
C LEU A 203 -10.47 10.90 16.40
N LEU A 204 -9.22 10.80 15.93
CA LEU A 204 -8.31 9.71 16.27
C LEU A 204 -7.57 10.05 17.57
N ASP A 205 -7.58 9.13 18.53
CA ASP A 205 -6.81 9.24 19.75
C ASP A 205 -5.36 8.77 19.59
N GLU A 206 -4.56 8.90 20.65
CA GLU A 206 -3.14 8.52 20.66
C GLU A 206 -2.94 7.01 20.42
N ALA A 207 -3.82 6.16 20.95
CA ALA A 207 -3.73 4.72 20.79
C ALA A 207 -4.02 4.29 19.34
N GLY A 208 -5.06 4.84 18.74
CA GLY A 208 -5.38 4.63 17.32
C GLY A 208 -4.29 5.16 16.39
N TYR A 209 -3.70 6.32 16.72
CA TYR A 209 -2.54 6.84 15.99
C TYR A 209 -1.35 5.88 16.07
N ALA A 210 -0.98 5.43 17.27
CA ALA A 210 0.13 4.51 17.46
C ALA A 210 -0.09 3.17 16.73
N ALA A 211 -1.31 2.63 16.73
CA ALA A 211 -1.65 1.42 15.98
C ALA A 211 -1.51 1.63 14.46
N MET A 212 -1.98 2.76 13.94
CA MET A 212 -1.84 3.11 12.52
C MET A 212 -0.37 3.24 12.12
N ILE A 213 0.46 3.95 12.92
CA ILE A 213 1.89 4.10 12.65
C ILE A 213 2.60 2.74 12.71
N SER A 214 2.31 1.92 13.71
CA SER A 214 2.90 0.57 13.83
C SER A 214 2.64 -0.26 12.58
N ALA A 215 1.39 -0.32 12.10
CA ALA A 215 1.03 -1.09 10.91
C ALA A 215 1.67 -0.53 9.62
N THR A 216 1.66 0.81 9.46
CA THR A 216 2.11 1.46 8.22
C THR A 216 3.62 1.60 8.10
N THR A 217 4.38 1.44 9.18
CA THR A 217 5.85 1.47 9.18
C THR A 217 6.50 0.10 9.30
N GLN A 218 5.72 -0.98 9.37
CA GLN A 218 6.21 -2.35 9.36
C GLN A 218 6.50 -2.80 7.93
N LEU A 219 7.78 -3.10 7.63
CA LEU A 219 8.22 -3.57 6.31
C LEU A 219 7.68 -4.96 5.97
N ASN A 220 7.15 -5.16 4.78
CA ASN A 220 6.64 -6.44 4.28
C ASN A 220 7.75 -7.47 3.93
N ARG A 221 8.83 -7.51 4.73
CA ARG A 221 9.96 -8.44 4.59
C ARG A 221 9.58 -9.92 4.41
N PRO A 222 8.50 -10.43 5.04
CA PRO A 222 8.08 -11.80 4.82
C PRO A 222 7.95 -12.19 3.35
N GLY A 223 7.63 -11.25 2.45
CA GLY A 223 7.49 -11.53 1.03
C GLY A 223 8.72 -12.19 0.40
N ALA A 224 9.92 -11.77 0.79
CA ALA A 224 11.18 -12.36 0.31
C ALA A 224 11.39 -13.82 0.79
N ASP A 225 10.85 -14.19 1.95
CA ASP A 225 10.92 -15.57 2.45
C ASP A 225 9.75 -16.41 1.95
N LEU A 226 8.56 -15.85 1.88
CA LEU A 226 7.37 -16.48 1.31
C LEU A 226 7.57 -16.88 -0.15
N SER A 227 8.30 -16.08 -0.92
CA SER A 227 8.59 -16.38 -2.33
C SER A 227 9.38 -17.67 -2.54
N LYS A 228 10.12 -18.13 -1.54
CA LYS A 228 10.93 -19.35 -1.56
C LYS A 228 10.12 -20.62 -1.26
N LEU A 229 8.88 -20.46 -0.80
CA LEU A 229 7.99 -21.59 -0.50
C LEU A 229 7.28 -22.04 -1.78
N ASP A 230 7.43 -23.31 -2.13
CA ASP A 230 6.81 -23.88 -3.34
C ASP A 230 5.27 -23.81 -3.30
N GLY A 231 4.69 -23.89 -2.10
CA GLY A 231 3.25 -23.77 -1.89
C GLY A 231 2.69 -22.36 -1.97
N VAL A 232 3.53 -21.31 -2.02
CA VAL A 232 3.10 -19.92 -2.25
C VAL A 232 3.08 -19.67 -3.75
N HIS A 233 1.90 -19.38 -4.31
CA HIS A 233 1.72 -19.22 -5.74
C HIS A 233 1.70 -17.77 -6.19
N ALA A 234 1.00 -16.89 -5.47
CA ALA A 234 0.94 -15.47 -5.78
C ALA A 234 1.08 -14.59 -4.53
N LEU A 235 1.63 -13.39 -4.71
CA LEU A 235 1.74 -12.34 -3.71
C LEU A 235 1.35 -11.01 -4.36
N THR A 236 0.70 -10.15 -3.60
CA THR A 236 0.57 -8.70 -3.84
C THR A 236 0.49 -7.99 -2.50
N ASP A 237 0.68 -6.70 -2.43
CA ASP A 237 0.37 -5.93 -1.22
C ASP A 237 -0.99 -5.22 -1.35
N VAL A 238 -1.69 -5.06 -0.24
CA VAL A 238 -2.99 -4.39 -0.22
C VAL A 238 -2.79 -2.90 0.01
N THR A 239 -2.98 -2.09 -1.03
CA THR A 239 -2.74 -0.64 -0.97
C THR A 239 -3.96 0.18 -1.42
N GLY A 240 -3.80 1.11 -2.34
CA GLY A 240 -4.76 2.16 -2.66
C GLY A 240 -6.13 1.69 -3.14
N PHE A 241 -6.22 0.51 -3.73
CA PHE A 241 -7.49 -0.03 -4.23
C PHE A 241 -8.29 -0.82 -3.18
N GLY A 242 -7.75 -0.93 -1.97
CA GLY A 242 -8.35 -1.71 -0.88
C GLY A 242 -8.29 -3.22 -1.12
N LEU A 243 -8.73 -3.99 -0.13
CA LEU A 243 -8.67 -5.46 -0.21
C LEU A 243 -9.41 -6.00 -1.44
N LEU A 244 -10.60 -5.46 -1.76
CA LEU A 244 -11.39 -5.96 -2.89
C LEU A 244 -10.73 -5.67 -4.23
N GLY A 245 -10.06 -4.52 -4.38
CA GLY A 245 -9.33 -4.20 -5.61
C GLY A 245 -8.18 -5.17 -5.86
N HIS A 246 -7.32 -5.40 -4.87
CA HIS A 246 -6.17 -6.31 -4.98
C HIS A 246 -6.60 -7.79 -5.08
N ALA A 247 -7.65 -8.22 -4.37
CA ALA A 247 -8.23 -9.55 -4.57
C ALA A 247 -8.78 -9.74 -6.00
N LEU A 248 -9.34 -8.66 -6.61
CA LEU A 248 -9.80 -8.70 -7.99
C LEU A 248 -8.63 -8.74 -8.99
N GLU A 249 -7.49 -8.12 -8.68
CA GLU A 249 -6.27 -8.22 -9.50
C GLU A 249 -5.75 -9.66 -9.53
N LEU A 250 -5.69 -10.34 -8.38
CA LEU A 250 -5.39 -11.78 -8.30
C LEU A 250 -6.39 -12.61 -9.12
N ALA A 251 -7.70 -12.36 -8.94
CA ALA A 251 -8.75 -13.09 -9.64
C ALA A 251 -8.64 -12.92 -11.16
N ARG A 252 -8.39 -11.69 -11.63
CA ARG A 252 -8.23 -11.39 -13.07
C ARG A 252 -6.93 -11.95 -13.63
N GLY A 253 -5.82 -11.82 -12.91
CA GLY A 253 -4.53 -12.35 -13.33
C GLY A 253 -4.58 -13.87 -13.53
N ALA A 254 -5.15 -14.57 -12.56
CA ALA A 254 -5.24 -16.04 -12.59
C ALA A 254 -6.48 -16.58 -13.34
N GLN A 255 -7.42 -15.72 -13.76
CA GLN A 255 -8.72 -16.10 -14.36
C GLN A 255 -9.54 -17.03 -13.44
N LEU A 256 -9.62 -16.69 -12.16
CA LEU A 256 -10.28 -17.41 -11.07
C LEU A 256 -11.27 -16.50 -10.34
N SER A 257 -12.09 -17.09 -9.47
CA SER A 257 -12.90 -16.36 -8.49
C SER A 257 -12.16 -16.28 -7.15
N ALA A 258 -12.16 -15.09 -6.51
CA ALA A 258 -11.68 -14.92 -5.14
C ALA A 258 -12.88 -14.86 -4.18
N HIS A 259 -12.85 -15.64 -3.12
CA HIS A 259 -13.87 -15.67 -2.07
C HIS A 259 -13.30 -15.12 -0.77
N ILE A 260 -13.91 -14.06 -0.24
CA ILE A 260 -13.47 -13.38 0.99
C ILE A 260 -14.50 -13.60 2.09
N ASP A 261 -14.05 -14.08 3.23
CA ASP A 261 -14.84 -14.17 4.46
C ASP A 261 -14.61 -12.92 5.31
N SER A 262 -15.57 -12.01 5.24
CA SER A 262 -15.44 -10.71 5.89
C SER A 262 -15.41 -10.78 7.41
N ALA A 263 -15.88 -11.88 8.02
CA ALA A 263 -15.86 -12.07 9.47
C ALA A 263 -14.46 -12.37 10.02
N HIS A 264 -13.55 -12.91 9.18
CA HIS A 264 -12.21 -13.32 9.58
C HIS A 264 -11.11 -12.29 9.25
N LEU A 265 -11.49 -11.10 8.78
CA LEU A 265 -10.54 -10.04 8.45
C LEU A 265 -9.89 -9.47 9.72
N PRO A 266 -8.55 -9.41 9.80
CA PRO A 266 -7.88 -8.65 10.83
C PRO A 266 -8.13 -7.14 10.59
N VAL A 267 -8.49 -6.43 11.67
CA VAL A 267 -8.89 -5.01 11.59
C VAL A 267 -8.20 -4.23 12.70
N LEU A 268 -7.67 -3.06 12.38
CA LEU A 268 -7.07 -2.16 13.36
C LEU A 268 -8.09 -1.72 14.43
N PRO A 269 -7.64 -1.40 15.65
CA PRO A 269 -8.52 -0.92 16.71
C PRO A 269 -9.39 0.26 16.25
N ASP A 270 -10.62 0.32 16.78
CA ASP A 270 -11.61 1.38 16.56
C ASP A 270 -12.13 1.55 15.13
N VAL A 271 -11.53 0.90 14.14
CA VAL A 271 -11.89 1.03 12.72
C VAL A 271 -13.36 0.67 12.47
N GLN A 272 -13.85 -0.42 13.06
CA GLN A 272 -15.25 -0.84 12.86
C GLN A 272 -16.20 0.24 13.39
N SER A 273 -15.95 0.76 14.59
CA SER A 273 -16.75 1.81 15.22
C SER A 273 -16.72 3.12 14.41
N LEU A 274 -15.55 3.50 13.91
CA LEU A 274 -15.40 4.70 13.06
C LEU A 274 -16.16 4.54 11.74
N ALA A 275 -16.08 3.38 11.10
CA ALA A 275 -16.79 3.09 9.87
C ALA A 275 -18.32 3.15 10.08
N GLU A 276 -18.85 2.62 11.19
CA GLU A 276 -20.27 2.68 11.57
C GLU A 276 -20.73 4.13 11.81
N GLN A 277 -19.84 5.02 12.25
CA GLN A 277 -20.09 6.45 12.36
C GLN A 277 -19.97 7.21 11.02
N GLY A 278 -19.72 6.52 9.92
CA GLY A 278 -19.58 7.12 8.60
C GLY A 278 -18.21 7.82 8.39
N ILE A 279 -17.19 7.43 9.16
CA ILE A 279 -15.81 7.94 8.99
C ILE A 279 -15.07 7.03 8.02
N PHE A 280 -14.92 7.47 6.80
CA PHE A 280 -14.15 6.77 5.76
C PHE A 280 -13.66 7.78 4.71
N THR A 281 -12.75 7.34 3.85
CA THR A 281 -12.16 8.20 2.81
C THR A 281 -13.06 8.30 1.58
N GLY A 282 -12.98 9.41 0.85
CA GLY A 282 -13.63 9.51 -0.46
C GLY A 282 -13.05 8.53 -1.50
N ALA A 283 -11.85 8.01 -1.27
CA ALA A 283 -11.23 6.99 -2.11
C ALA A 283 -11.97 5.66 -2.07
N SER A 284 -12.53 5.25 -0.92
CA SER A 284 -13.38 4.05 -0.81
C SER A 284 -14.54 4.07 -1.80
N GLY A 285 -15.26 5.21 -1.91
CA GLY A 285 -16.35 5.37 -2.89
C GLY A 285 -15.87 5.33 -4.34
N ARG A 286 -14.71 5.94 -4.65
CA ARG A 286 -14.11 5.88 -6.00
C ARG A 286 -13.66 4.47 -6.36
N ASN A 287 -13.09 3.73 -5.42
CA ASN A 287 -12.72 2.33 -5.57
C ASN A 287 -13.94 1.49 -5.95
N TRP A 288 -15.01 1.60 -5.16
CA TRP A 288 -16.26 0.91 -5.47
C TRP A 288 -16.83 1.27 -6.85
N ALA A 289 -16.85 2.54 -7.21
CA ALA A 289 -17.32 2.99 -8.52
C ALA A 289 -16.47 2.43 -9.68
N SER A 290 -15.18 2.14 -9.45
CA SER A 290 -14.26 1.65 -10.49
C SER A 290 -14.38 0.15 -10.75
N TYR A 291 -14.69 -0.66 -9.75
CA TYR A 291 -14.65 -2.12 -9.89
C TYR A 291 -15.83 -2.87 -9.24
N GLY A 292 -16.78 -2.17 -8.63
CA GLY A 292 -17.89 -2.80 -7.89
C GLY A 292 -18.77 -3.74 -8.73
N GLU A 293 -18.83 -3.56 -10.04
CA GLU A 293 -19.54 -4.46 -10.96
C GLU A 293 -18.96 -5.89 -11.03
N HIS A 294 -17.70 -6.02 -10.63
CA HIS A 294 -16.99 -7.32 -10.56
C HIS A 294 -17.00 -7.93 -9.15
N ILE A 295 -17.66 -7.28 -8.20
CA ILE A 295 -17.73 -7.71 -6.80
C ILE A 295 -19.16 -8.11 -6.45
N GLN A 296 -19.33 -9.30 -5.91
CA GLN A 296 -20.61 -9.76 -5.38
C GLN A 296 -20.51 -9.82 -3.85
N ILE A 297 -21.29 -8.95 -3.19
CA ILE A 297 -21.33 -8.87 -1.72
C ILE A 297 -22.63 -9.48 -1.23
N ASP A 298 -22.55 -10.40 -0.25
CA ASP A 298 -23.73 -10.95 0.41
C ASP A 298 -24.50 -9.87 1.17
N SER A 299 -25.82 -9.98 1.22
CA SER A 299 -26.72 -9.03 1.88
C SER A 299 -26.51 -8.92 3.40
N SER A 300 -25.84 -9.87 4.02
CA SER A 300 -25.47 -9.84 5.44
C SER A 300 -24.29 -8.89 5.75
N VAL A 301 -23.51 -8.51 4.74
CA VAL A 301 -22.35 -7.61 4.90
C VAL A 301 -22.82 -6.16 5.01
N SER A 302 -22.55 -5.51 6.13
CA SER A 302 -22.98 -4.14 6.38
C SER A 302 -22.27 -3.11 5.48
N ASP A 303 -22.85 -1.91 5.32
CA ASP A 303 -22.23 -0.80 4.59
C ASP A 303 -20.90 -0.36 5.22
N ALA A 304 -20.78 -0.39 6.55
CA ALA A 304 -19.54 -0.13 7.26
C ALA A 304 -18.45 -1.15 6.88
N ARG A 305 -18.81 -2.43 6.80
CA ARG A 305 -17.90 -3.49 6.39
C ARG A 305 -17.50 -3.36 4.91
N LYS A 306 -18.44 -3.01 4.05
CA LYS A 306 -18.18 -2.69 2.64
C LYS A 306 -17.19 -1.51 2.51
N ALA A 307 -17.38 -0.45 3.31
CA ALA A 307 -16.46 0.69 3.32
C ALA A 307 -15.04 0.28 3.73
N LEU A 308 -14.90 -0.62 4.72
CA LEU A 308 -13.61 -1.19 5.14
C LEU A 308 -12.94 -2.01 4.01
N LEU A 309 -13.71 -2.84 3.32
CA LEU A 309 -13.21 -3.70 2.24
C LEU A 309 -12.69 -2.91 1.03
N THR A 310 -13.23 -1.70 0.80
CA THR A 310 -12.81 -0.78 -0.26
C THR A 310 -11.89 0.33 0.24
N ASP A 311 -11.57 0.34 1.55
CA ASP A 311 -10.72 1.35 2.19
C ASP A 311 -9.30 1.30 1.65
N PRO A 312 -8.74 2.43 1.15
CA PRO A 312 -7.36 2.44 0.70
C PRO A 312 -6.42 2.17 1.88
N GLN A 313 -5.55 1.19 1.72
CA GLN A 313 -4.50 0.92 2.66
C GLN A 313 -3.22 1.62 2.19
N THR A 314 -2.53 2.30 3.09
CA THR A 314 -1.19 2.83 2.83
C THR A 314 -0.21 1.93 3.56
N SER A 315 0.77 1.41 2.86
CA SER A 315 1.71 0.42 3.41
C SER A 315 0.99 -0.77 4.05
N GLY A 316 -0.02 -1.28 3.36
CA GLY A 316 -0.83 -2.41 3.84
C GLY A 316 -0.06 -3.74 3.84
N GLY A 317 -0.74 -4.81 4.24
CA GLY A 317 -0.16 -6.14 4.34
C GLY A 317 -0.10 -6.87 3.00
N LEU A 318 0.78 -7.86 2.93
CA LEU A 318 0.78 -8.80 1.80
C LEU A 318 -0.53 -9.60 1.79
N LEU A 319 -1.08 -9.79 0.60
CA LEU A 319 -2.13 -10.75 0.30
C LEU A 319 -1.46 -11.95 -0.41
N VAL A 320 -1.49 -13.09 0.25
CA VAL A 320 -0.82 -14.31 -0.18
C VAL A 320 -1.84 -15.31 -0.69
N SER A 321 -1.64 -15.84 -1.89
CA SER A 321 -2.35 -17.00 -2.41
C SER A 321 -1.44 -18.23 -2.32
N CYS A 322 -1.82 -19.23 -1.53
CA CYS A 322 -1.01 -20.42 -1.31
C CYS A 322 -1.84 -21.70 -1.24
N ALA A 323 -1.21 -22.83 -1.52
CA ALA A 323 -1.82 -24.14 -1.34
C ALA A 323 -2.32 -24.31 0.11
N ALA A 324 -3.47 -24.95 0.30
CA ALA A 324 -4.10 -25.09 1.61
C ALA A 324 -3.19 -25.79 2.65
N ASP A 325 -2.37 -26.73 2.23
CA ASP A 325 -1.40 -27.43 3.08
C ASP A 325 -0.14 -26.59 3.42
N ALA A 326 0.12 -25.51 2.68
CA ALA A 326 1.18 -24.55 2.96
C ALA A 326 0.75 -23.43 3.94
N ALA A 327 -0.54 -23.28 4.21
CA ALA A 327 -1.09 -22.14 4.98
C ALA A 327 -0.45 -22.01 6.38
N GLU A 328 -0.25 -23.11 7.10
CA GLU A 328 0.37 -23.08 8.42
C GLU A 328 1.83 -22.58 8.36
N GLN A 329 2.57 -22.98 7.33
CA GLN A 329 3.94 -22.53 7.12
C GLN A 329 3.98 -21.03 6.77
N VAL A 330 3.06 -20.55 5.95
CA VAL A 330 2.93 -19.11 5.60
C VAL A 330 2.62 -18.29 6.85
N LEU A 331 1.64 -18.69 7.65
CA LEU A 331 1.31 -18.02 8.91
C LEU A 331 2.49 -18.02 9.89
N LYS A 332 3.27 -19.12 9.93
CA LYS A 332 4.48 -19.18 10.75
C LYS A 332 5.55 -18.15 10.28
N VAL A 333 5.78 -18.00 8.99
CA VAL A 333 6.71 -16.98 8.46
C VAL A 333 6.26 -15.57 8.86
N PHE A 334 4.96 -15.28 8.79
CA PHE A 334 4.41 -14.03 9.27
C PHE A 334 4.64 -13.82 10.78
N ALA A 335 4.29 -14.82 11.61
CA ALA A 335 4.44 -14.76 13.06
C ALA A 335 5.91 -14.58 13.49
N ASP A 336 6.84 -15.33 12.90
CA ASP A 336 8.28 -15.24 13.17
C ASP A 336 8.86 -13.86 12.78
N SER A 337 8.20 -13.15 11.85
CA SER A 337 8.56 -11.80 11.40
C SER A 337 7.80 -10.68 12.14
N GLY A 338 7.02 -11.01 13.18
CA GLY A 338 6.27 -10.04 13.98
C GLY A 338 4.91 -9.63 13.42
N PHE A 339 4.36 -10.37 12.43
CA PHE A 339 3.02 -10.15 11.87
C PHE A 339 2.01 -11.07 12.57
N GLY A 340 1.80 -10.86 13.86
CA GLY A 340 0.98 -11.73 14.71
C GLY A 340 -0.52 -11.72 14.39
N GLU A 341 -0.98 -10.76 13.59
CA GLU A 341 -2.39 -10.63 13.18
C GLU A 341 -2.66 -11.20 11.78
N ALA A 342 -1.66 -11.81 11.13
CA ALA A 342 -1.86 -12.45 9.83
C ALA A 342 -2.91 -13.57 9.93
N ALA A 343 -3.86 -13.58 9.00
CA ALA A 343 -5.01 -14.47 9.06
C ALA A 343 -5.41 -15.02 7.68
N VAL A 344 -5.97 -16.23 7.67
CA VAL A 344 -6.67 -16.76 6.50
C VAL A 344 -7.99 -16.00 6.36
N ILE A 345 -8.20 -15.37 5.21
CA ILE A 345 -9.37 -14.51 4.96
C ILE A 345 -10.27 -15.02 3.82
N GLY A 346 -9.89 -16.10 3.16
CA GLY A 346 -10.64 -16.60 2.02
C GLY A 346 -9.91 -17.65 1.21
N HIS A 347 -10.35 -17.84 -0.03
CA HIS A 347 -9.77 -18.81 -0.95
C HIS A 347 -10.00 -18.44 -2.42
N MET A 348 -9.24 -19.09 -3.32
CA MET A 348 -9.42 -19.00 -4.77
C MET A 348 -10.16 -20.22 -5.29
N GLU A 349 -11.10 -20.02 -6.22
CA GLU A 349 -11.92 -21.08 -6.80
C GLU A 349 -11.99 -20.95 -8.34
N SER A 350 -12.23 -22.07 -9.03
CA SER A 350 -12.52 -22.04 -10.46
C SER A 350 -13.84 -21.33 -10.74
N GLY A 351 -13.83 -20.30 -11.56
CA GLY A 351 -15.02 -19.51 -11.85
C GLY A 351 -14.72 -18.27 -12.68
N GLU A 352 -15.67 -17.35 -12.73
CA GLU A 352 -15.45 -16.05 -13.38
C GLU A 352 -14.44 -15.21 -12.56
N ALA A 353 -13.66 -14.37 -13.25
CA ALA A 353 -12.72 -13.44 -12.61
C ALA A 353 -13.45 -12.32 -11.84
N LYS A 354 -13.99 -12.70 -10.68
CA LYS A 354 -14.78 -11.87 -9.76
C LYS A 354 -14.37 -12.09 -8.31
N VAL A 355 -14.80 -11.19 -7.44
CA VAL A 355 -14.66 -11.35 -5.99
C VAL A 355 -16.04 -11.55 -5.35
N PHE A 356 -16.14 -12.53 -4.50
CA PHE A 356 -17.33 -12.86 -3.71
C PHE A 356 -17.03 -12.61 -2.24
N VAL A 357 -17.92 -11.88 -1.55
CA VAL A 357 -17.78 -11.53 -0.13
C VAL A 357 -19.01 -12.04 0.63
N ARG A 358 -18.74 -12.72 1.74
CA ARG A 358 -19.78 -13.19 2.68
C ARG A 358 -19.48 -12.73 4.11
#